data_93a73a81434ef730f1e9a9a00bcf0117
#
_entry.id   93a73a81434ef730f1e9a9a00bcf0117
#
_cell.length_a   1.000
_cell.length_b   1.000
_cell.length_c   1.000
_cell.angle_alpha   90.00
_cell.angle_beta   90.00
_cell.angle_gamma   90.00
#
_symmetry.space_group_name_H-M   'P 1'
#
loop_
_entity.id
_entity.type
_entity.pdbx_description
1 polymer ?
#
loop_
_entity_poly.entity_id
_entity_poly.type
_entity_poly.pdbx_seq_one_letter_code
_entity_poly.pdbx_strand_id
1 'polypeptide(L)'
;MNRASQARRMRGFTLIEIMIVVVIIGILAAIAIPRFMRSTTKTKQSEAKLILKQIYTNERAYRQQSLSNSYYIPGAAADAANPHVLNDIWIDIMPKAKYSYLVTGGADVFTGTATANIDDDPAIDTWVIDQDGDLRNTVDDVLL
;
A
#
# COMPACT_ATOMS: atom_id res chain seq x y z
N MET A 1 57.73 38.88 -25.27
CA MET A 1 56.61 37.96 -25.59
C MET A 1 55.52 38.15 -24.55
N ASN A 2 54.48 38.92 -24.92
CA ASN A 2 53.39 39.29 -24.01
C ASN A 2 52.23 38.32 -24.26
N ARG A 3 51.98 37.37 -23.34
CA ARG A 3 50.77 36.51 -23.35
C ARG A 3 49.64 37.28 -22.68
N ALA A 4 48.78 37.89 -23.53
CA ALA A 4 47.51 38.42 -23.05
C ALA A 4 46.64 37.26 -22.58
N SER A 5 46.36 37.16 -21.29
CA SER A 5 45.39 36.25 -20.75
C SER A 5 44.00 36.68 -21.17
N GLN A 6 43.37 35.92 -22.05
CA GLN A 6 41.95 36.10 -22.39
C GLN A 6 41.11 35.76 -21.17
N ALA A 7 40.64 36.77 -20.49
CA ALA A 7 39.64 36.61 -19.44
C ALA A 7 38.33 36.06 -20.06
N ARG A 8 38.02 34.80 -19.82
CA ARG A 8 36.78 34.14 -20.22
C ARG A 8 35.63 34.85 -19.51
N ARG A 9 34.85 35.63 -20.23
CA ARG A 9 33.62 36.27 -19.71
C ARG A 9 32.67 35.15 -19.24
N MET A 10 32.55 34.97 -17.94
CA MET A 10 31.51 34.14 -17.34
C MET A 10 30.17 34.85 -17.55
N ARG A 11 29.31 34.28 -18.39
CA ARG A 11 27.95 34.78 -18.58
C ARG A 11 27.11 34.24 -17.39
N GLY A 12 26.61 35.13 -16.55
CA GLY A 12 25.67 34.82 -15.50
C GLY A 12 24.23 34.72 -16.06
N PHE A 13 23.38 33.98 -15.36
CA PHE A 13 21.94 33.91 -15.65
C PHE A 13 21.29 35.28 -15.36
N THR A 14 20.31 35.63 -16.17
CA THR A 14 19.46 36.79 -15.94
C THR A 14 18.35 36.45 -14.91
N LEU A 15 17.87 37.46 -14.20
CA LEU A 15 16.77 37.27 -13.24
C LEU A 15 15.49 36.75 -13.92
N ILE A 16 15.22 37.22 -15.16
CA ILE A 16 14.05 36.80 -15.92
C ILE A 16 14.14 35.33 -16.37
N GLU A 17 15.34 34.82 -16.70
CA GLU A 17 15.52 33.39 -17.05
C GLU A 17 15.16 32.49 -15.89
N ILE A 18 15.57 32.85 -14.68
CA ILE A 18 15.21 32.07 -13.49
C ILE A 18 13.71 32.20 -13.16
N MET A 19 13.11 33.38 -13.33
CA MET A 19 11.67 33.57 -13.12
C MET A 19 10.81 32.69 -14.04
N ILE A 20 11.14 32.63 -15.33
CA ILE A 20 10.40 31.77 -16.29
C ILE A 20 10.53 30.30 -15.89
N VAL A 21 11.72 29.85 -15.52
CA VAL A 21 11.97 28.45 -15.10
C VAL A 21 11.13 28.08 -13.88
N VAL A 22 11.11 28.93 -12.87
CA VAL A 22 10.34 28.69 -11.64
C VAL A 22 8.82 28.63 -11.92
N VAL A 23 8.31 29.50 -12.80
CA VAL A 23 6.90 29.49 -13.22
C VAL A 23 6.55 28.16 -13.91
N ILE A 24 7.39 27.72 -14.86
CA ILE A 24 7.15 26.45 -15.59
C ILE A 24 7.17 25.27 -14.63
N ILE A 25 8.18 25.19 -13.74
CA ILE A 25 8.27 24.14 -12.72
C ILE A 25 7.04 24.17 -11.78
N GLY A 26 6.58 25.35 -11.37
CA GLY A 26 5.40 25.51 -10.53
C GLY A 26 4.13 24.94 -11.18
N ILE A 27 3.91 25.21 -12.47
CA ILE A 27 2.76 24.69 -13.21
C ILE A 27 2.85 23.15 -13.34
N LEU A 28 4.02 22.62 -13.67
CA LEU A 28 4.23 21.18 -13.79
C LEU A 28 4.06 20.48 -12.44
N ALA A 29 4.58 21.04 -11.37
CA ALA A 29 4.45 20.50 -10.01
C ALA A 29 2.99 20.47 -9.56
N ALA A 30 2.21 21.51 -9.86
CA ALA A 30 0.79 21.58 -9.50
C ALA A 30 -0.04 20.41 -10.07
N ILE A 31 0.35 19.90 -11.26
CA ILE A 31 -0.33 18.75 -11.90
C ILE A 31 0.28 17.43 -11.43
N ALA A 32 1.60 17.37 -11.19
CA ALA A 32 2.33 16.14 -10.90
C ALA A 32 2.10 15.67 -9.45
N ILE A 33 2.05 16.57 -8.47
CA ILE A 33 1.94 16.22 -7.06
C ILE A 33 0.66 15.41 -6.76
N PRO A 34 -0.56 15.83 -7.16
CA PRO A 34 -1.77 15.05 -6.89
C PRO A 34 -1.75 13.66 -7.52
N ARG A 35 -1.20 13.53 -8.72
CA ARG A 35 -1.06 12.23 -9.39
C ARG A 35 -0.10 11.31 -8.67
N PHE A 36 1.00 11.85 -8.18
CA PHE A 36 1.99 11.08 -7.42
C PHE A 36 1.42 10.58 -6.08
N MET A 37 0.68 11.41 -5.36
CA MET A 37 0.02 11.03 -4.10
C MET A 37 -0.94 9.86 -4.33
N ARG A 38 -1.82 9.93 -5.31
CA ARG A 38 -2.73 8.82 -5.66
C ARG A 38 -1.98 7.54 -6.05
N SER A 39 -0.86 7.65 -6.75
CA SER A 39 -0.03 6.49 -7.14
C SER A 39 0.60 5.82 -5.91
N THR A 40 1.07 6.60 -4.94
CA THR A 40 1.64 6.06 -3.70
C THR A 40 0.58 5.38 -2.84
N THR A 41 -0.62 5.95 -2.72
CA THR A 41 -1.75 5.35 -2.02
C THR A 41 -2.17 4.02 -2.67
N LYS A 42 -2.27 4.00 -4.01
CA LYS A 42 -2.55 2.77 -4.77
C LYS A 42 -1.52 1.66 -4.58
N THR A 43 -0.26 2.03 -4.36
CA THR A 43 0.80 1.06 -4.07
C THR A 43 0.60 0.41 -2.70
N LYS A 44 0.09 1.15 -1.71
CA LYS A 44 -0.25 0.58 -0.39
C LYS A 44 -1.34 -0.50 -0.49
N GLN A 45 -2.33 -0.34 -1.37
CA GLN A 45 -3.36 -1.37 -1.60
C GLN A 45 -2.79 -2.71 -2.11
N SER A 46 -1.60 -2.71 -2.71
CA SER A 46 -0.95 -3.95 -3.15
C SER A 46 -0.55 -4.85 -1.98
N GLU A 47 -0.26 -4.28 -0.81
CA GLU A 47 -0.02 -5.03 0.43
C GLU A 47 -1.26 -5.84 0.81
N ALA A 48 -2.42 -5.18 0.91
CA ALA A 48 -3.69 -5.85 1.25
C ALA A 48 -4.01 -7.01 0.31
N LYS A 49 -3.88 -6.77 -1.00
CA LYS A 49 -4.15 -7.81 -2.02
C LYS A 49 -3.22 -9.01 -1.90
N LEU A 50 -1.93 -8.75 -1.63
CA LEU A 50 -0.94 -9.82 -1.51
C LEU A 50 -1.22 -10.70 -0.28
N ILE A 51 -1.39 -10.07 0.88
CA ILE A 51 -1.60 -10.79 2.14
C ILE A 51 -2.96 -11.50 2.14
N LEU A 52 -4.02 -10.88 1.65
CA LEU A 52 -5.33 -11.55 1.53
C LEU A 52 -5.30 -12.78 0.61
N LYS A 53 -4.58 -12.72 -0.50
CA LYS A 53 -4.38 -13.90 -1.36
C LYS A 53 -3.54 -14.97 -0.67
N GLN A 54 -2.58 -14.59 0.14
CA GLN A 54 -1.80 -15.53 0.94
C GLN A 54 -2.68 -16.17 2.03
N ILE A 55 -3.53 -15.39 2.71
CA ILE A 55 -4.54 -15.91 3.65
C ILE A 55 -5.41 -16.95 2.96
N TYR A 56 -5.99 -16.64 1.81
CA TYR A 56 -6.81 -17.58 1.05
C TYR A 56 -6.09 -18.90 0.75
N THR A 57 -4.86 -18.82 0.27
CA THR A 57 -4.09 -20.00 -0.10
C THR A 57 -3.74 -20.86 1.12
N ASN A 58 -3.33 -20.20 2.20
CA ASN A 58 -2.90 -20.87 3.42
C ASN A 58 -4.09 -21.43 4.22
N GLU A 59 -5.23 -20.75 4.23
CA GLU A 59 -6.49 -21.25 4.81
C GLU A 59 -6.96 -22.55 4.14
N ARG A 60 -6.86 -22.61 2.83
CA ARG A 60 -7.17 -23.85 2.09
C ARG A 60 -6.21 -24.99 2.43
N ALA A 61 -4.92 -24.69 2.57
CA ALA A 61 -3.92 -25.68 2.98
C ALA A 61 -4.14 -26.14 4.42
N TYR A 62 -4.42 -25.21 5.33
CA TYR A 62 -4.72 -25.50 6.72
C TYR A 62 -5.95 -26.41 6.85
N ARG A 63 -7.05 -26.08 6.17
CA ARG A 63 -8.27 -26.90 6.16
C ARG A 63 -8.00 -28.33 5.71
N GLN A 64 -7.17 -28.55 4.69
CA GLN A 64 -6.81 -29.90 4.21
C GLN A 64 -5.98 -30.70 5.23
N GLN A 65 -5.22 -30.04 6.09
CA GLN A 65 -4.38 -30.66 7.11
C GLN A 65 -5.10 -30.80 8.45
N SER A 66 -6.12 -29.99 8.69
CA SER A 66 -6.90 -29.97 9.93
C SER A 66 -7.74 -31.25 10.06
N LEU A 67 -7.66 -31.91 11.21
CA LEU A 67 -8.48 -33.09 11.52
C LEU A 67 -9.99 -32.78 11.54
N SER A 68 -10.38 -31.54 11.82
CA SER A 68 -11.76 -31.07 11.80
C SER A 68 -12.24 -30.63 10.42
N ASN A 69 -11.35 -30.61 9.41
CA ASN A 69 -11.64 -30.07 8.07
C ASN A 69 -12.21 -28.64 8.11
N SER A 70 -11.72 -27.82 9.04
CA SER A 70 -12.17 -26.45 9.28
C SER A 70 -11.11 -25.42 8.94
N TYR A 71 -11.53 -24.20 8.66
CA TYR A 71 -10.67 -23.04 8.49
C TYR A 71 -10.15 -22.54 9.86
N TYR A 72 -9.04 -21.81 9.83
CA TYR A 72 -8.45 -21.18 11.00
C TYR A 72 -9.11 -19.84 11.29
N ILE A 73 -9.69 -19.69 12.48
CA ILE A 73 -10.34 -18.44 12.89
C ILE A 73 -9.67 -17.95 14.17
N PRO A 74 -8.72 -17.02 14.08
CA PRO A 74 -7.91 -16.59 15.23
C PRO A 74 -8.69 -15.77 16.27
N GLY A 75 -9.82 -15.17 15.89
CA GLY A 75 -10.63 -14.34 16.77
C GLY A 75 -10.03 -12.95 17.08
N ALA A 76 -8.86 -12.64 16.55
CA ALA A 76 -8.16 -11.37 16.72
C ALA A 76 -7.61 -10.89 15.37
N ALA A 77 -7.37 -9.59 15.24
CA ALA A 77 -6.74 -9.01 14.06
C ALA A 77 -5.22 -9.13 14.12
N ALA A 78 -4.61 -9.44 12.99
CA ALA A 78 -3.17 -9.41 12.78
C ALA A 78 -2.76 -8.08 12.17
N ASP A 79 -1.82 -7.39 12.78
CA ASP A 79 -1.29 -6.11 12.35
C ASP A 79 0.18 -5.94 12.76
N ALA A 80 0.76 -4.78 12.52
CA ALA A 80 2.14 -4.47 12.91
C ALA A 80 2.41 -4.58 14.43
N ALA A 81 1.38 -4.43 15.28
CA ALA A 81 1.49 -4.57 16.74
C ALA A 81 1.29 -6.02 17.20
N ASN A 82 0.49 -6.79 16.47
CA ASN A 82 0.16 -8.19 16.75
C ASN A 82 0.50 -9.07 15.52
N PRO A 83 1.78 -9.19 15.14
CA PRO A 83 2.17 -9.76 13.85
C PRO A 83 1.95 -11.27 13.76
N HIS A 84 1.90 -11.97 14.87
CA HIS A 84 1.91 -13.44 14.95
C HIS A 84 0.52 -14.10 15.03
N VAL A 85 -0.56 -13.32 14.96
CA VAL A 85 -1.94 -13.83 15.09
C VAL A 85 -2.29 -14.87 14.01
N LEU A 86 -1.67 -14.77 12.83
CA LEU A 86 -1.90 -15.67 11.69
C LEU A 86 -0.79 -16.74 11.52
N ASN A 87 0.05 -16.97 12.54
CA ASN A 87 1.16 -17.93 12.44
C ASN A 87 0.70 -19.36 12.21
N ASP A 88 -0.46 -19.76 12.72
CA ASP A 88 -1.00 -21.10 12.50
C ASP A 88 -1.33 -21.39 11.03
N ILE A 89 -1.49 -20.35 10.22
CA ILE A 89 -1.60 -20.44 8.77
C ILE A 89 -0.34 -19.90 8.07
N TRP A 90 0.81 -19.92 8.75
CA TRP A 90 2.14 -19.55 8.25
C TRP A 90 2.21 -18.13 7.68
N ILE A 91 1.49 -17.19 8.27
CA ILE A 91 1.56 -15.77 7.90
C ILE A 91 2.04 -14.97 9.09
N ASP A 92 3.09 -14.19 8.84
CA ASP A 92 3.65 -13.25 9.79
C ASP A 92 3.55 -11.83 9.21
N ILE A 93 2.95 -10.91 9.96
CA ILE A 93 2.72 -9.55 9.47
C ILE A 93 3.97 -8.70 9.73
N MET A 94 4.41 -8.00 8.71
CA MET A 94 5.61 -7.16 8.81
C MET A 94 5.41 -6.01 9.82
N PRO A 95 6.45 -5.62 10.59
CA PRO A 95 6.36 -4.53 11.58
C PRO A 95 5.98 -3.16 11.00
N LYS A 96 6.05 -2.99 9.69
CA LYS A 96 5.68 -1.76 8.96
C LYS A 96 4.41 -1.92 8.12
N ALA A 97 3.67 -3.01 8.31
CA ALA A 97 2.41 -3.21 7.63
C ALA A 97 1.45 -2.06 7.89
N LYS A 98 0.74 -1.65 6.86
CA LYS A 98 -0.26 -0.57 6.93
C LYS A 98 -1.63 -1.10 7.29
N TYR A 99 -1.92 -2.33 6.87
CA TYR A 99 -3.22 -2.95 7.04
C TYR A 99 -3.28 -3.81 8.29
N SER A 100 -4.47 -3.84 8.87
CA SER A 100 -4.89 -4.82 9.87
C SER A 100 -5.72 -5.90 9.19
N TYR A 101 -5.42 -7.16 9.47
CA TYR A 101 -6.02 -8.32 8.82
C TYR A 101 -6.84 -9.12 9.82
N LEU A 102 -8.12 -9.32 9.54
CA LEU A 102 -9.02 -10.11 10.37
C LEU A 102 -9.60 -11.26 9.56
N VAL A 103 -9.49 -12.48 10.08
CA VAL A 103 -10.15 -13.66 9.53
C VAL A 103 -11.34 -14.01 10.41
N THR A 104 -12.52 -14.06 9.80
CA THR A 104 -13.79 -14.42 10.45
C THR A 104 -14.47 -15.53 9.68
N GLY A 105 -15.38 -16.25 10.33
CA GLY A 105 -16.13 -17.33 9.66
C GLY A 105 -16.43 -18.50 10.58
N GLY A 106 -16.36 -19.70 10.04
CA GLY A 106 -16.63 -20.95 10.74
C GLY A 106 -15.92 -22.14 10.08
N ALA A 107 -16.42 -23.34 10.32
CA ALA A 107 -15.79 -24.56 9.81
C ALA A 107 -15.71 -24.59 8.27
N ASP A 108 -16.78 -24.18 7.60
CA ASP A 108 -16.93 -24.34 6.14
C ASP A 108 -16.73 -23.07 5.32
N VAL A 109 -16.74 -21.94 5.97
CA VAL A 109 -16.62 -20.63 5.31
C VAL A 109 -15.66 -19.73 6.07
N PHE A 110 -14.91 -18.89 5.36
CA PHE A 110 -14.15 -17.81 5.97
C PHE A 110 -14.25 -16.53 5.15
N THR A 111 -14.00 -15.44 5.81
CA THR A 111 -13.84 -14.12 5.19
C THR A 111 -12.60 -13.47 5.77
N GLY A 112 -11.62 -13.18 4.94
CA GLY A 112 -10.47 -12.36 5.27
C GLY A 112 -10.75 -10.91 4.94
N THR A 113 -10.58 -10.01 5.89
CA THR A 113 -10.77 -8.57 5.73
C THR A 113 -9.47 -7.84 6.03
N ALA A 114 -9.06 -6.93 5.16
CA ALA A 114 -7.94 -6.03 5.38
C ALA A 114 -8.46 -4.59 5.44
N THR A 115 -8.10 -3.87 6.50
CA THR A 115 -8.52 -2.48 6.72
C THR A 115 -7.33 -1.59 7.02
N ALA A 116 -7.30 -0.41 6.43
CA ALA A 116 -6.31 0.63 6.72
C ALA A 116 -6.84 2.02 6.33
N ASN A 117 -6.41 3.05 7.05
CA ASN A 117 -6.41 4.41 6.51
C ASN A 117 -5.08 4.58 5.75
N ILE A 118 -5.14 4.80 4.44
CA ILE A 118 -3.96 4.81 3.57
C ILE A 118 -3.59 6.20 3.05
N ASP A 119 -4.39 7.19 3.37
CA ASP A 119 -4.11 8.61 3.13
C ASP A 119 -4.48 9.47 4.36
N ASP A 120 -4.68 10.77 4.19
CA ASP A 120 -4.87 11.71 5.30
C ASP A 120 -6.36 12.04 5.55
N ASP A 121 -7.29 11.31 4.93
CA ASP A 121 -8.73 11.50 5.12
C ASP A 121 -9.33 10.48 6.13
N PRO A 122 -10.58 10.63 6.55
CA PRO A 122 -11.21 9.72 7.52
C PRO A 122 -11.71 8.40 6.92
N ALA A 123 -11.63 8.18 5.60
CA ALA A 123 -12.06 6.95 4.97
C ALA A 123 -11.15 5.77 5.35
N ILE A 124 -11.68 4.57 5.31
CA ILE A 124 -10.91 3.35 5.61
C ILE A 124 -10.95 2.44 4.41
N ASP A 125 -9.82 2.27 3.76
CA ASP A 125 -9.68 1.31 2.68
C ASP A 125 -9.97 -0.10 3.18
N THR A 126 -10.89 -0.80 2.52
CA THR A 126 -11.36 -2.10 2.98
C THR A 126 -11.38 -3.10 1.84
N TRP A 127 -10.54 -4.13 1.97
CA TRP A 127 -10.45 -5.26 1.06
C TRP A 127 -10.98 -6.52 1.72
N VAL A 128 -11.67 -7.34 0.96
CA VAL A 128 -12.27 -8.59 1.44
C VAL A 128 -11.94 -9.72 0.47
N ILE A 129 -11.64 -10.90 1.03
CA ILE A 129 -11.53 -12.16 0.30
C ILE A 129 -12.36 -13.23 1.01
N ASP A 130 -12.99 -14.10 0.23
CA ASP A 130 -13.78 -15.20 0.78
C ASP A 130 -13.17 -16.58 0.44
N GLN A 131 -13.83 -17.64 0.88
CA GLN A 131 -13.42 -19.03 0.65
C GLN A 131 -13.41 -19.43 -0.83
N ASP A 132 -14.06 -18.69 -1.70
CA ASP A 132 -14.08 -18.91 -3.15
C ASP A 132 -12.91 -18.20 -3.84
N GLY A 133 -12.19 -17.34 -3.10
CA GLY A 133 -11.04 -16.55 -3.58
C GLY A 133 -11.46 -15.25 -4.28
N ASP A 134 -12.72 -14.83 -4.10
CA ASP A 134 -13.22 -13.56 -4.64
C ASP A 134 -12.64 -12.40 -3.82
N LEU A 135 -11.66 -11.73 -4.41
CA LEU A 135 -10.97 -10.58 -3.83
C LEU A 135 -11.59 -9.28 -4.37
N ARG A 136 -12.18 -8.50 -3.47
CA ARG A 136 -12.82 -7.23 -3.82
C ARG A 136 -12.49 -6.11 -2.86
N ASN A 137 -12.46 -4.90 -3.38
CA ASN A 137 -12.44 -3.69 -2.56
C ASN A 137 -13.89 -3.29 -2.27
N THR A 138 -14.25 -3.17 -1.00
CA THR A 138 -15.59 -2.78 -0.56
C THR A 138 -15.67 -1.29 -0.25
N VAL A 139 -14.55 -0.68 0.14
CA VAL A 139 -14.39 0.77 0.30
C VAL A 139 -13.02 1.15 -0.25
N ASP A 140 -12.96 1.99 -1.26
CA ASP A 140 -11.72 2.43 -1.92
C ASP A 140 -11.34 3.85 -1.47
N ASP A 141 -10.39 3.94 -0.56
CA ASP A 141 -9.85 5.16 0.03
C ASP A 141 -9.01 6.01 -0.96
N VAL A 142 -8.69 5.50 -2.15
CA VAL A 142 -7.98 6.25 -3.19
C VAL A 142 -8.91 7.16 -3.99
N LEU A 143 -10.20 6.87 -3.99
CA LEU A 143 -11.21 7.50 -4.86
C LEU A 143 -12.12 8.48 -4.12
N LEU A 144 -12.05 8.54 -2.80
CA LEU A 144 -12.88 9.40 -1.93
C LEU A 144 -12.24 10.74 -1.64
#